data_092bdddd3ce1046e7186b212bf7a3085
#
_entry.id   092bdddd3ce1046e7186b212bf7a3085
#
_cell.length_a   1.000
_cell.length_b   1.000
_cell.length_c   1.000
_cell.angle_alpha   90.00
_cell.angle_beta   90.00
_cell.angle_gamma   90.00
#
_symmetry.space_group_name_H-M   'P 1'
#
loop_
_entity.id
_entity.type
_entity.pdbx_description
1 polymer ?
#
loop_
_entity_poly.entity_id
_entity_poly.type
_entity_poly.pdbx_seq_one_letter_code
_entity_poly.pdbx_strand_id
1 'polypeptide(L)'
;GMQRSGATILSQILNQNPDIWVSPASPLFRMMLTQTQSHNELENKDYNTSAEIDNVIATIPHAFYQDKSAKYIIDKNLNWPSPLGVEIIAKYITKNVKFICPVRNVLDVLVSFDTIINASEDSKDNVIDKQVLIETFDNMPLADRRADYLMRHDKDVQLSLNYLRHATIPEYRHLFHFVDYDDLINNPKKEINKIYDFLEIKKYNHEFRNIKDISGISEDSITGIKNLHTIRTNLQKVSKRPEDVLLPETIKRYSGLEFWRNI
;
A
#
# COMPACT_ATOMS: atom_id res chain seq x y z
N GLY A 1 -3.67 0.70 -0.96
CA GLY A 1 -3.94 0.57 0.48
C GLY A 1 -3.03 1.46 1.30
N MET A 2 -3.08 1.30 2.61
CA MET A 2 -2.24 2.05 3.56
C MET A 2 -1.01 1.24 3.95
N GLN A 3 0.06 1.93 4.34
CA GLN A 3 1.20 1.29 5.02
C GLN A 3 0.74 0.71 6.36
N ARG A 4 1.43 -0.31 6.86
CA ARG A 4 1.15 -0.96 8.17
C ARG A 4 -0.27 -1.51 8.35
N SER A 5 -1.00 -1.70 7.27
CA SER A 5 -2.38 -2.21 7.24
C SER A 5 -2.48 -3.73 6.98
N GLY A 6 -1.38 -4.47 7.08
CA GLY A 6 -1.38 -5.91 6.84
C GLY A 6 -1.27 -6.31 5.37
N ALA A 7 -0.91 -5.40 4.46
CA ALA A 7 -0.77 -5.70 3.03
C ALA A 7 0.20 -6.86 2.76
N THR A 8 1.29 -6.97 3.51
CA THR A 8 2.27 -8.04 3.32
C THR A 8 1.69 -9.41 3.66
N ILE A 9 1.02 -9.56 4.81
CA ILE A 9 0.41 -10.84 5.19
C ILE A 9 -0.75 -11.21 4.25
N LEU A 10 -1.54 -10.22 3.80
CA LEU A 10 -2.58 -10.41 2.80
C LEU A 10 -2.01 -10.95 1.49
N SER A 11 -0.88 -10.39 1.02
CA SER A 11 -0.18 -10.86 -0.17
C SER A 11 0.23 -12.33 -0.05
N GLN A 12 0.76 -12.74 1.12
CA GLN A 12 1.15 -14.13 1.34
C GLN A 12 -0.04 -15.10 1.39
N ILE A 13 -1.16 -14.67 1.95
CA ILE A 13 -2.39 -15.46 1.93
C ILE A 13 -2.86 -15.64 0.48
N LEU A 14 -2.96 -14.58 -0.30
CA LEU A 14 -3.40 -14.65 -1.70
C LEU A 14 -2.45 -15.49 -2.57
N ASN A 15 -1.14 -15.41 -2.34
CA ASN A 15 -0.12 -16.21 -3.04
C ASN A 15 -0.19 -17.73 -2.75
N GLN A 16 -1.01 -18.19 -1.79
CA GLN A 16 -1.27 -19.62 -1.63
C GLN A 16 -2.11 -20.19 -2.79
N ASN A 17 -2.87 -19.35 -3.50
CA ASN A 17 -3.59 -19.76 -4.69
C ASN A 17 -2.62 -19.79 -5.88
N PRO A 18 -2.38 -20.96 -6.52
CA PRO A 18 -1.44 -21.08 -7.63
C PRO A 18 -1.84 -20.26 -8.86
N ASP A 19 -3.12 -19.88 -8.98
CA ASP A 19 -3.59 -19.01 -10.06
C ASP A 19 -3.28 -17.53 -9.83
N ILE A 20 -2.83 -17.13 -8.64
CA ILE A 20 -2.58 -15.75 -8.26
C ILE A 20 -1.09 -15.53 -7.97
N TRP A 21 -0.53 -14.48 -8.52
CA TRP A 21 0.75 -13.92 -8.11
C TRP A 21 0.56 -12.51 -7.59
N VAL A 22 0.90 -12.26 -6.34
CA VAL A 22 0.96 -10.90 -5.74
C VAL A 22 2.42 -10.51 -5.62
N SER A 23 2.80 -9.39 -6.22
CA SER A 23 4.17 -8.88 -6.10
C SER A 23 4.49 -8.49 -4.64
N PRO A 24 5.70 -8.69 -4.14
CA PRO A 24 6.11 -8.23 -2.81
C PRO A 24 6.11 -6.69 -2.73
N ALA A 25 6.75 -6.06 -3.68
CA ALA A 25 6.74 -4.65 -4.00
C ALA A 25 7.04 -4.50 -5.49
N SER A 26 6.66 -3.37 -6.10
CA SER A 26 6.86 -3.18 -7.52
C SER A 26 7.19 -1.73 -7.87
N PRO A 27 8.22 -1.49 -8.71
CA PRO A 27 8.49 -0.19 -9.31
C PRO A 27 7.59 0.11 -10.52
N LEU A 28 6.71 -0.80 -10.91
CA LEU A 28 5.96 -0.75 -12.17
C LEU A 28 5.18 0.56 -12.34
N PHE A 29 4.48 1.01 -11.27
CA PHE A 29 3.79 2.30 -11.30
C PHE A 29 4.74 3.44 -11.71
N ARG A 30 5.92 3.52 -11.08
CA ARG A 30 6.88 4.60 -11.36
C ARG A 30 7.46 4.49 -12.77
N MET A 31 7.73 3.28 -13.23
CA MET A 31 8.21 3.06 -14.60
C MET A 31 7.17 3.56 -15.62
N MET A 32 5.91 3.15 -15.48
CA MET A 32 4.84 3.58 -16.38
C MET A 32 4.56 5.08 -16.28
N LEU A 33 4.55 5.64 -15.06
CA LEU A 33 4.36 7.07 -14.84
C LEU A 33 5.43 7.90 -15.54
N THR A 34 6.70 7.53 -15.38
CA THR A 34 7.81 8.25 -16.00
C THR A 34 7.71 8.23 -17.53
N GLN A 35 7.36 7.10 -18.12
CA GLN A 35 7.17 7.01 -19.57
C GLN A 35 5.95 7.81 -20.04
N THR A 36 4.86 7.81 -19.27
CA THR A 36 3.68 8.61 -19.61
C THR A 36 3.97 10.13 -19.49
N GLN A 37 4.76 10.53 -18.51
CA GLN A 37 5.19 11.92 -18.37
C GLN A 37 6.09 12.34 -19.55
N SER A 38 7.10 11.54 -19.87
CA SER A 38 7.99 11.80 -21.01
C SER A 38 7.22 11.86 -22.34
N HIS A 39 6.21 10.98 -22.53
CA HIS A 39 5.33 11.05 -23.70
C HIS A 39 4.58 12.38 -23.82
N ASN A 40 4.26 13.03 -22.71
CA ASN A 40 3.55 14.31 -22.67
C ASN A 40 4.45 15.54 -22.83
N GLU A 41 5.77 15.37 -22.85
CA GLU A 41 6.70 16.47 -23.12
C GLU A 41 6.53 16.99 -24.56
N LEU A 42 6.67 18.30 -24.74
CA LEU A 42 6.45 18.97 -26.03
C LEU A 42 7.32 18.39 -27.13
N GLU A 43 8.60 18.14 -26.83
CA GLU A 43 9.58 17.57 -27.78
C GLU A 43 9.11 16.23 -28.33
N ASN A 44 8.54 15.35 -27.49
CA ASN A 44 8.08 14.05 -27.93
C ASN A 44 6.77 14.11 -28.74
N LYS A 45 5.94 15.13 -28.52
CA LYS A 45 4.71 15.36 -29.29
C LYS A 45 4.99 15.78 -30.74
N ASP A 46 6.09 16.49 -30.95
CA ASP A 46 6.48 16.97 -32.29
C ASP A 46 6.90 15.84 -33.24
N TYR A 47 7.31 14.69 -32.73
CA TYR A 47 7.72 13.54 -33.56
C TYR A 47 6.56 12.72 -34.13
N ASN A 48 5.31 13.05 -33.81
CA ASN A 48 4.10 12.33 -34.26
C ASN A 48 4.16 10.80 -34.06
N THR A 49 4.78 10.35 -32.97
CA THR A 49 5.01 8.95 -32.61
C THR A 49 4.17 8.50 -31.43
N SER A 50 3.02 9.15 -31.20
CA SER A 50 2.17 8.91 -30.03
C SER A 50 1.67 7.46 -29.91
N ALA A 51 1.34 6.84 -31.05
CA ALA A 51 0.84 5.45 -31.07
C ALA A 51 1.95 4.45 -30.72
N GLU A 52 3.15 4.67 -31.21
CA GLU A 52 4.33 3.85 -30.94
C GLU A 52 4.72 3.92 -29.46
N ILE A 53 4.70 5.13 -28.88
CA ILE A 53 5.00 5.32 -27.46
C ILE A 53 3.91 4.69 -26.57
N ASP A 54 2.63 4.85 -26.92
CA ASP A 54 1.53 4.18 -26.22
C ASP A 54 1.69 2.65 -26.25
N ASN A 55 2.10 2.07 -27.37
CA ASN A 55 2.38 0.64 -27.49
C ASN A 55 3.55 0.20 -26.60
N VAL A 56 4.63 1.00 -26.52
CA VAL A 56 5.76 0.73 -25.63
C VAL A 56 5.30 0.73 -24.18
N ILE A 57 4.54 1.75 -23.75
CA ILE A 57 4.03 1.85 -22.36
C ILE A 57 3.12 0.65 -22.03
N ALA A 58 2.24 0.25 -22.95
CA ALA A 58 1.36 -0.91 -22.78
C ALA A 58 2.12 -2.23 -22.67
N THR A 59 3.33 -2.32 -23.23
CA THR A 59 4.17 -3.52 -23.16
C THR A 59 4.89 -3.67 -21.82
N ILE A 60 5.13 -2.57 -21.08
CA ILE A 60 5.91 -2.58 -19.83
C ILE A 60 5.39 -3.61 -18.82
N PRO A 61 4.09 -3.65 -18.43
CA PRO A 61 3.61 -4.62 -17.46
C PRO A 61 3.75 -6.07 -17.92
N HIS A 62 3.57 -6.35 -19.20
CA HIS A 62 3.76 -7.68 -19.77
C HIS A 62 5.22 -8.12 -19.71
N ALA A 63 6.14 -7.26 -20.11
CA ALA A 63 7.57 -7.54 -20.03
C ALA A 63 8.05 -7.69 -18.59
N PHE A 64 7.51 -6.87 -17.66
CA PHE A 64 7.88 -6.91 -16.25
C PHE A 64 7.49 -8.23 -15.57
N TYR A 65 6.36 -8.80 -15.95
CA TYR A 65 5.84 -10.05 -15.38
C TYR A 65 5.93 -11.26 -16.32
N GLN A 66 6.72 -11.20 -17.39
CA GLN A 66 6.81 -12.27 -18.41
C GLN A 66 7.14 -13.66 -17.85
N ASP A 67 7.92 -13.72 -16.75
CA ASP A 67 8.33 -14.98 -16.12
C ASP A 67 7.29 -15.52 -15.11
N LYS A 68 6.15 -14.85 -14.95
CA LYS A 68 5.10 -15.27 -14.03
C LYS A 68 4.03 -16.07 -14.76
N SER A 69 3.88 -17.34 -14.39
CA SER A 69 2.90 -18.25 -14.99
C SER A 69 1.50 -18.17 -14.39
N ALA A 70 1.29 -17.31 -13.37
CA ALA A 70 0.01 -17.16 -12.70
C ALA A 70 -1.04 -16.56 -13.65
N LYS A 71 -2.28 -17.03 -13.53
CA LYS A 71 -3.41 -16.55 -14.32
C LYS A 71 -3.78 -15.10 -13.98
N TYR A 72 -3.58 -14.69 -12.74
CA TYR A 72 -3.88 -13.36 -12.24
C TYR A 72 -2.63 -12.76 -11.59
N ILE A 73 -2.28 -11.55 -12.00
CA ILE A 73 -1.18 -10.79 -11.42
C ILE A 73 -1.77 -9.63 -10.60
N ILE A 74 -1.37 -9.53 -9.35
CA ILE A 74 -1.71 -8.41 -8.47
C ILE A 74 -0.44 -7.63 -8.19
N ASP A 75 -0.32 -6.44 -8.78
CA ASP A 75 0.81 -5.55 -8.54
C ASP A 75 0.61 -4.77 -7.23
N LYS A 76 1.55 -4.91 -6.30
CA LYS A 76 1.51 -4.25 -5.01
C LYS A 76 2.28 -2.93 -5.04
N ASN A 77 1.54 -1.83 -5.14
CA ASN A 77 2.08 -0.48 -5.03
C ASN A 77 1.03 0.47 -4.42
N LEU A 78 1.45 1.35 -3.52
CA LEU A 78 0.57 2.28 -2.81
C LEU A 78 0.02 3.40 -3.69
N ASN A 79 0.70 3.70 -4.80
CA ASN A 79 0.37 4.83 -5.66
C ASN A 79 -0.67 4.50 -6.75
N TRP A 80 -0.97 3.21 -7.00
CA TRP A 80 -1.96 2.82 -8.01
C TRP A 80 -3.34 3.46 -7.81
N PRO A 81 -3.87 3.65 -6.58
CA PRO A 81 -5.16 4.31 -6.37
C PRO A 81 -5.14 5.83 -6.58
N SER A 82 -4.01 6.43 -6.95
CA SER A 82 -3.98 7.85 -7.33
C SER A 82 -4.77 8.10 -8.63
N PRO A 83 -5.25 9.33 -8.88
CA PRO A 83 -5.92 9.69 -10.15
C PRO A 83 -5.14 9.21 -11.36
N LEU A 84 -3.86 9.53 -11.37
CA LEU A 84 -2.95 9.23 -12.46
C LEU A 84 -2.72 7.72 -12.61
N GLY A 85 -2.69 6.98 -11.49
CA GLY A 85 -2.61 5.52 -11.51
C GLY A 85 -3.84 4.87 -12.13
N VAL A 86 -5.03 5.34 -11.78
CA VAL A 86 -6.30 4.89 -12.39
C VAL A 86 -6.28 5.11 -13.90
N GLU A 87 -5.87 6.30 -14.35
CA GLU A 87 -5.77 6.63 -15.78
C GLU A 87 -4.76 5.75 -16.52
N ILE A 88 -3.57 5.55 -15.94
CA ILE A 88 -2.53 4.69 -16.53
C ILE A 88 -3.03 3.26 -16.68
N ILE A 89 -3.65 2.69 -15.63
CA ILE A 89 -4.20 1.32 -15.69
C ILE A 89 -5.29 1.25 -16.76
N ALA A 90 -6.24 2.18 -16.74
CA ALA A 90 -7.37 2.19 -17.68
C ALA A 90 -6.94 2.40 -19.14
N LYS A 91 -5.86 3.14 -19.38
CA LYS A 91 -5.33 3.37 -20.72
C LYS A 91 -4.49 2.21 -21.23
N TYR A 92 -3.56 1.68 -20.41
CA TYR A 92 -2.48 0.82 -20.88
C TYR A 92 -2.57 -0.64 -20.41
N ILE A 93 -3.34 -0.95 -19.36
CA ILE A 93 -3.37 -2.30 -18.78
C ILE A 93 -4.74 -2.96 -18.97
N THR A 94 -5.80 -2.37 -18.39
CA THR A 94 -7.14 -2.96 -18.42
C THR A 94 -8.24 -1.93 -18.22
N LYS A 95 -9.38 -2.15 -18.90
CA LYS A 95 -10.60 -1.36 -18.64
C LYS A 95 -11.33 -1.81 -17.36
N ASN A 96 -11.11 -3.05 -16.91
CA ASN A 96 -11.68 -3.58 -15.68
C ASN A 96 -10.71 -3.34 -14.51
N VAL A 97 -10.59 -2.07 -14.10
CA VAL A 97 -9.70 -1.66 -13.01
C VAL A 97 -10.26 -2.12 -11.67
N LYS A 98 -9.44 -2.78 -10.85
CA LYS A 98 -9.82 -3.22 -9.50
C LYS A 98 -8.68 -3.00 -8.51
N PHE A 99 -8.98 -2.37 -7.37
CA PHE A 99 -8.02 -2.13 -6.30
C PHE A 99 -8.43 -2.87 -5.02
N ILE A 100 -7.58 -3.78 -4.57
CA ILE A 100 -7.64 -4.34 -3.21
C ILE A 100 -6.90 -3.37 -2.30
N CYS A 101 -7.59 -2.78 -1.35
CA CYS A 101 -7.09 -1.71 -0.50
C CYS A 101 -7.04 -2.12 0.98
N PRO A 102 -5.93 -2.74 1.45
CA PRO A 102 -5.75 -2.94 2.88
C PRO A 102 -5.73 -1.59 3.60
N VAL A 103 -6.57 -1.46 4.63
CA VAL A 103 -6.72 -0.26 5.46
C VAL A 103 -6.69 -0.62 6.94
N ARG A 104 -6.39 0.34 7.78
CA ARG A 104 -6.30 0.15 9.22
C ARG A 104 -6.59 1.46 9.93
N ASN A 105 -7.04 1.41 11.19
CA ASN A 105 -7.16 2.59 12.02
C ASN A 105 -5.89 3.44 11.96
N VAL A 106 -6.04 4.74 11.70
CA VAL A 106 -4.90 5.64 11.44
C VAL A 106 -3.97 5.74 12.64
N LEU A 107 -4.51 5.82 13.84
CA LEU A 107 -3.71 5.86 15.08
C LEU A 107 -2.91 4.57 15.26
N ASP A 108 -3.51 3.40 14.95
CA ASP A 108 -2.79 2.11 14.98
C ASP A 108 -1.64 2.04 13.96
N VAL A 109 -1.81 2.68 12.79
CA VAL A 109 -0.75 2.81 11.78
C VAL A 109 0.41 3.65 12.32
N LEU A 110 0.12 4.82 12.89
CA LEU A 110 1.12 5.73 13.46
C LEU A 110 1.91 5.06 14.60
N VAL A 111 1.20 4.41 15.53
CA VAL A 111 1.81 3.65 16.63
C VAL A 111 2.63 2.46 16.12
N SER A 112 2.19 1.81 15.04
CA SER A 112 2.95 0.72 14.42
C SER A 112 4.26 1.22 13.82
N PHE A 113 4.30 2.41 13.22
CA PHE A 113 5.54 3.03 12.75
C PHE A 113 6.48 3.35 13.91
N ASP A 114 5.99 4.01 14.96
CA ASP A 114 6.79 4.31 16.13
C ASP A 114 7.39 3.05 16.77
N THR A 115 6.58 2.01 16.91
CA THR A 115 7.03 0.72 17.49
C THR A 115 8.17 0.09 16.70
N ILE A 116 8.09 0.09 15.35
CA ILE A 116 9.11 -0.52 14.51
C ILE A 116 10.38 0.32 14.49
N ILE A 117 10.25 1.63 14.39
CA ILE A 117 11.39 2.54 14.40
C ILE A 117 12.17 2.38 15.73
N ASN A 118 11.46 2.34 16.86
CA ASN A 118 12.10 2.17 18.18
C ASN A 118 12.72 0.78 18.37
N ALA A 119 12.23 -0.25 17.69
CA ALA A 119 12.80 -1.60 17.74
C ALA A 119 14.05 -1.78 16.87
N SER A 120 14.37 -0.82 16.00
CA SER A 120 15.56 -0.84 15.18
C SER A 120 16.77 -0.37 15.99
N GLU A 121 17.84 -1.19 16.08
CA GLU A 121 19.07 -0.86 16.83
C GLU A 121 19.76 0.40 16.29
N ASP A 122 19.59 0.66 14.99
CA ASP A 122 20.11 1.84 14.28
C ASP A 122 19.04 2.94 14.15
N SER A 123 18.12 3.05 15.14
CA SER A 123 16.96 3.93 15.07
C SER A 123 17.28 5.40 14.76
N LYS A 124 18.46 5.88 15.20
CA LYS A 124 18.88 7.28 14.97
C LYS A 124 19.24 7.57 13.50
N ASP A 125 19.48 6.54 12.70
CA ASP A 125 19.90 6.68 11.30
C ASP A 125 18.83 6.36 10.27
N ASN A 126 17.61 6.01 10.72
CA ASN A 126 16.52 5.75 9.79
C ASN A 126 16.04 7.03 9.08
N VAL A 127 15.50 6.84 7.86
CA VAL A 127 15.10 7.94 6.98
C VAL A 127 14.01 8.83 7.62
N ILE A 128 13.07 8.23 8.38
CA ILE A 128 11.97 8.97 8.99
C ILE A 128 12.50 9.91 10.07
N ASP A 129 13.32 9.42 11.01
CA ASP A 129 13.81 10.26 12.11
C ASP A 129 14.77 11.35 11.65
N LYS A 130 15.59 11.08 10.63
CA LYS A 130 16.41 12.13 10.02
C LYS A 130 15.55 13.28 9.50
N GLN A 131 14.44 12.99 8.84
CA GLN A 131 13.54 14.00 8.31
C GLN A 131 12.72 14.66 9.45
N VAL A 132 12.25 13.89 10.43
CA VAL A 132 11.54 14.41 11.60
C VAL A 132 12.39 15.42 12.37
N LEU A 133 13.69 15.13 12.61
CA LEU A 133 14.60 16.03 13.31
C LEU A 133 14.83 17.33 12.54
N ILE A 134 14.82 17.31 11.21
CA ILE A 134 15.00 18.48 10.36
C ILE A 134 13.71 19.30 10.24
N GLU A 135 12.58 18.62 10.09
CA GLU A 135 11.32 19.23 9.65
C GLU A 135 10.31 19.51 10.78
N THR A 136 10.58 19.08 12.02
CA THR A 136 9.67 19.27 13.16
C THR A 136 10.33 20.00 14.32
N PHE A 137 9.50 20.66 15.15
CA PHE A 137 10.00 21.37 16.33
C PHE A 137 10.18 20.42 17.52
N ASP A 138 11.19 20.68 18.34
CA ASP A 138 11.58 19.83 19.50
C ASP A 138 10.78 20.12 20.77
N ASN A 139 9.48 20.39 20.63
CA ASN A 139 8.57 20.72 21.72
C ASN A 139 7.57 19.61 22.07
N MET A 140 7.66 18.46 21.40
CA MET A 140 6.77 17.32 21.62
C MET A 140 7.58 16.00 21.69
N PRO A 141 7.02 14.94 22.32
CA PRO A 141 7.61 13.61 22.28
C PRO A 141 7.89 13.14 20.84
N LEU A 142 8.93 12.35 20.67
CA LEU A 142 9.36 11.91 19.34
C LEU A 142 8.28 11.10 18.61
N ALA A 143 7.49 10.30 19.32
CA ALA A 143 6.36 9.56 18.77
C ALA A 143 5.32 10.48 18.10
N ASP A 144 4.99 11.60 18.76
CA ASP A 144 4.04 12.59 18.24
C ASP A 144 4.61 13.36 17.05
N ARG A 145 5.91 13.69 17.08
CA ARG A 145 6.62 14.31 15.95
C ARG A 145 6.64 13.38 14.73
N ARG A 146 6.86 12.09 14.93
CA ARG A 146 6.76 11.06 13.87
C ARG A 146 5.34 10.99 13.30
N ALA A 147 4.33 11.01 14.17
CA ALA A 147 2.93 11.02 13.75
C ALA A 147 2.61 12.26 12.90
N ASP A 148 2.96 13.45 13.37
CA ASP A 148 2.74 14.69 12.64
C ASP A 148 3.49 14.71 11.29
N TYR A 149 4.71 14.19 11.24
CA TYR A 149 5.47 14.06 10.00
C TYR A 149 4.78 13.13 8.99
N LEU A 150 4.39 11.92 9.41
CA LEU A 150 3.74 10.93 8.56
C LEU A 150 2.35 11.39 8.04
N MET A 151 1.71 12.30 8.77
CA MET A 151 0.40 12.87 8.43
C MET A 151 0.48 14.19 7.66
N ARG A 152 1.66 14.63 7.23
CA ARG A 152 1.78 15.77 6.31
C ARG A 152 1.27 15.39 4.92
N HIS A 153 0.77 16.37 4.18
CA HIS A 153 0.07 16.17 2.90
C HIS A 153 0.88 15.40 1.84
N ASP A 154 2.20 15.49 1.89
CA ASP A 154 3.15 14.88 0.96
C ASP A 154 3.81 13.60 1.50
N LYS A 155 3.47 13.18 2.73
CA LYS A 155 4.10 12.03 3.38
C LYS A 155 3.21 10.79 3.37
N ASP A 156 3.83 9.68 3.62
CA ASP A 156 3.36 8.32 3.33
C ASP A 156 1.93 8.01 3.79
N VAL A 157 1.58 8.32 5.05
CA VAL A 157 0.26 7.93 5.58
C VAL A 157 -0.83 8.84 5.02
N GLN A 158 -0.62 10.16 5.07
CA GLN A 158 -1.59 11.12 4.56
C GLN A 158 -1.76 11.01 3.04
N LEU A 159 -0.67 10.79 2.31
CA LEU A 159 -0.72 10.60 0.86
C LEU A 159 -1.56 9.37 0.47
N SER A 160 -1.36 8.26 1.20
CA SER A 160 -2.17 7.06 1.01
C SER A 160 -3.67 7.31 1.28
N LEU A 161 -4.00 8.03 2.35
CA LEU A 161 -5.37 8.43 2.65
C LEU A 161 -5.97 9.29 1.53
N ASN A 162 -5.20 10.24 1.00
CA ASN A 162 -5.64 11.10 -0.09
C ASN A 162 -5.98 10.28 -1.34
N TYR A 163 -5.14 9.32 -1.71
CA TYR A 163 -5.41 8.44 -2.86
C TYR A 163 -6.65 7.56 -2.65
N LEU A 164 -6.81 6.99 -1.45
CA LEU A 164 -7.96 6.15 -1.14
C LEU A 164 -9.28 6.91 -1.09
N ARG A 165 -9.26 8.22 -0.82
CA ARG A 165 -10.45 9.08 -0.86
C ARG A 165 -11.12 9.15 -2.23
N HIS A 166 -10.46 8.77 -3.32
CA HIS A 166 -11.12 8.62 -4.62
C HIS A 166 -12.30 7.64 -4.56
N ALA A 167 -12.24 6.65 -3.68
CA ALA A 167 -13.39 5.75 -3.47
C ALA A 167 -14.64 6.43 -2.89
N THR A 168 -14.56 7.67 -2.41
CA THR A 168 -15.73 8.45 -1.98
C THR A 168 -16.46 9.11 -3.15
N ILE A 169 -15.83 9.16 -4.32
CA ILE A 169 -16.42 9.66 -5.56
C ILE A 169 -17.26 8.51 -6.15
N PRO A 170 -18.58 8.70 -6.38
CA PRO A 170 -19.48 7.62 -6.80
C PRO A 170 -18.99 6.86 -8.05
N GLU A 171 -18.45 7.58 -9.03
CA GLU A 171 -17.95 7.04 -10.30
C GLU A 171 -16.78 6.06 -10.10
N TYR A 172 -15.99 6.24 -9.05
CA TYR A 172 -14.80 5.41 -8.77
C TYR A 172 -15.04 4.37 -7.68
N ARG A 173 -16.13 4.48 -6.91
CA ARG A 173 -16.38 3.60 -5.75
C ARG A 173 -16.28 2.11 -6.08
N HIS A 174 -16.81 1.70 -7.23
CA HIS A 174 -16.82 0.32 -7.68
C HIS A 174 -15.44 -0.26 -8.00
N LEU A 175 -14.42 0.58 -8.17
CA LEU A 175 -13.03 0.15 -8.42
C LEU A 175 -12.30 -0.31 -7.15
N PHE A 176 -12.84 0.00 -5.95
CA PHE A 176 -12.15 -0.17 -4.69
C PHE A 176 -12.83 -1.21 -3.80
N HIS A 177 -12.05 -2.16 -3.31
CA HIS A 177 -12.43 -3.07 -2.24
C HIS A 177 -11.53 -2.85 -1.03
N PHE A 178 -12.10 -2.32 0.04
CA PHE A 178 -11.38 -2.10 1.30
C PHE A 178 -11.31 -3.37 2.12
N VAL A 179 -10.12 -3.70 2.63
CA VAL A 179 -9.86 -4.81 3.53
C VAL A 179 -9.41 -4.22 4.86
N ASP A 180 -10.32 -4.07 5.81
CA ASP A 180 -9.99 -3.56 7.13
C ASP A 180 -9.13 -4.59 7.89
N TYR A 181 -8.02 -4.13 8.47
CA TYR A 181 -7.06 -4.99 9.17
C TYR A 181 -7.69 -5.76 10.33
N ASP A 182 -8.55 -5.10 11.12
CA ASP A 182 -9.22 -5.75 12.24
C ASP A 182 -10.17 -6.85 11.77
N ASP A 183 -10.90 -6.63 10.67
CA ASP A 183 -11.77 -7.63 10.06
C ASP A 183 -10.97 -8.80 9.48
N LEU A 184 -9.85 -8.53 8.81
CA LEU A 184 -8.95 -9.56 8.28
C LEU A 184 -8.39 -10.45 9.40
N ILE A 185 -8.02 -9.87 10.54
CA ILE A 185 -7.50 -10.62 11.69
C ILE A 185 -8.60 -11.47 12.34
N ASN A 186 -9.78 -10.90 12.56
CA ASN A 186 -10.86 -11.55 13.30
C ASN A 186 -11.63 -12.57 12.46
N ASN A 187 -11.79 -12.33 11.15
CA ASN A 187 -12.60 -13.13 10.24
C ASN A 187 -11.90 -13.36 8.89
N PRO A 188 -10.67 -13.92 8.85
CA PRO A 188 -9.85 -13.97 7.65
C PRO A 188 -10.51 -14.66 6.48
N LYS A 189 -11.18 -15.79 6.70
CA LYS A 189 -11.88 -16.53 5.65
C LYS A 189 -12.98 -15.70 4.99
N LYS A 190 -13.75 -14.96 5.79
CA LYS A 190 -14.82 -14.09 5.29
C LYS A 190 -14.24 -12.97 4.44
N GLU A 191 -13.20 -12.29 4.93
CA GLU A 191 -12.59 -11.16 4.24
C GLU A 191 -11.88 -11.58 2.94
N ILE A 192 -11.16 -12.70 2.95
CA ILE A 192 -10.56 -13.25 1.72
C ILE A 192 -11.64 -13.64 0.71
N ASN A 193 -12.76 -14.24 1.13
CA ASN A 193 -13.86 -14.56 0.21
C ASN A 193 -14.46 -13.30 -0.44
N LYS A 194 -14.59 -12.19 0.28
CA LYS A 194 -15.04 -10.91 -0.31
C LYS A 194 -14.08 -10.41 -1.40
N ILE A 195 -12.77 -10.60 -1.23
CA ILE A 195 -11.79 -10.26 -2.26
C ILE A 195 -12.04 -11.09 -3.53
N TYR A 196 -12.26 -12.41 -3.40
CA TYR A 196 -12.56 -13.25 -4.54
C TYR A 196 -13.88 -12.87 -5.25
N ASP A 197 -14.91 -12.51 -4.47
CA ASP A 197 -16.19 -12.04 -5.01
C ASP A 197 -15.99 -10.69 -5.75
N PHE A 198 -15.20 -9.76 -5.20
CA PHE A 198 -14.86 -8.50 -5.84
C PHE A 198 -14.05 -8.69 -7.12
N LEU A 199 -13.09 -9.61 -7.13
CA LEU A 199 -12.28 -9.93 -8.31
C LEU A 199 -13.05 -10.75 -9.34
N GLU A 200 -14.20 -11.33 -8.98
CA GLU A 200 -15.04 -12.21 -9.82
C GLU A 200 -14.27 -13.47 -10.26
N ILE A 201 -13.47 -14.03 -9.37
CA ILE A 201 -12.66 -15.23 -9.63
C ILE A 201 -13.03 -16.37 -8.69
N LYS A 202 -12.66 -17.60 -9.08
CA LYS A 202 -12.96 -18.80 -8.30
C LYS A 202 -12.28 -18.76 -6.93
N LYS A 203 -13.05 -18.98 -5.85
CA LYS A 203 -12.54 -19.05 -4.49
C LYS A 203 -11.57 -20.21 -4.31
N TYR A 204 -10.54 -19.95 -3.49
CA TYR A 204 -9.53 -20.92 -3.10
C TYR A 204 -9.60 -21.16 -1.58
N ASN A 205 -9.19 -22.33 -1.10
CA ASN A 205 -9.18 -22.64 0.32
C ASN A 205 -7.80 -22.29 0.91
N HIS A 206 -7.76 -21.23 1.69
CA HIS A 206 -6.53 -20.69 2.27
C HIS A 206 -6.27 -21.20 3.68
N GLU A 207 -4.98 -21.32 4.03
CA GLU A 207 -4.51 -21.53 5.39
C GLU A 207 -4.21 -20.18 6.06
N PHE A 208 -4.75 -20.00 7.28
CA PHE A 208 -4.58 -18.75 8.04
C PHE A 208 -3.64 -18.89 9.25
N ARG A 209 -3.02 -20.06 9.39
CA ARG A 209 -1.99 -20.36 10.39
C ARG A 209 -0.73 -20.80 9.69
N ASN A 210 0.44 -20.54 10.31
CA ASN A 210 1.74 -20.88 9.74
C ASN A 210 1.95 -20.32 8.31
N ILE A 211 1.51 -19.07 8.11
CA ILE A 211 1.66 -18.38 6.82
C ILE A 211 3.15 -18.25 6.51
N LYS A 212 3.56 -18.78 5.35
CA LYS A 212 4.96 -18.76 4.91
C LYS A 212 5.27 -17.48 4.15
N ASP A 213 6.49 -17.01 4.28
CA ASP A 213 7.02 -15.98 3.39
C ASP A 213 7.40 -16.62 2.05
N ILE A 214 6.69 -16.24 1.00
CA ILE A 214 6.92 -16.70 -0.36
C ILE A 214 7.69 -15.63 -1.16
N SER A 215 7.78 -14.40 -0.64
CA SER A 215 8.36 -13.26 -1.38
C SER A 215 9.89 -13.31 -1.50
N GLY A 216 10.57 -13.80 -0.47
CA GLY A 216 12.04 -13.88 -0.43
C GLY A 216 12.75 -12.51 -0.53
N ILE A 217 12.04 -11.39 -0.46
CA ILE A 217 12.59 -10.04 -0.63
C ILE A 217 12.61 -9.32 0.72
N SER A 218 13.79 -8.91 1.15
CA SER A 218 13.99 -8.00 2.28
C SER A 218 14.19 -6.57 1.74
N GLU A 219 13.19 -5.72 1.91
CA GLU A 219 13.29 -4.29 1.57
C GLU A 219 13.87 -3.45 2.72
N ASP A 220 14.16 -4.07 3.85
CA ASP A 220 14.55 -3.39 5.09
C ASP A 220 15.86 -2.61 4.96
N SER A 221 16.76 -3.03 4.07
CA SER A 221 18.06 -2.39 3.85
C SER A 221 17.97 -0.99 3.22
N ILE A 222 16.90 -0.71 2.47
CA ILE A 222 16.75 0.57 1.75
C ILE A 222 16.25 1.68 2.70
N THR A 223 15.38 1.32 3.64
CA THR A 223 14.76 2.28 4.56
C THR A 223 15.55 2.51 5.84
N GLY A 224 16.51 1.64 6.17
CA GLY A 224 17.21 1.62 7.46
C GLY A 224 16.31 1.21 8.63
N ILE A 225 15.10 0.71 8.35
CA ILE A 225 14.16 0.24 9.36
C ILE A 225 14.09 -1.28 9.28
N LYS A 226 14.78 -1.96 10.21
CA LYS A 226 14.77 -3.43 10.29
C LYS A 226 13.35 -3.94 10.57
N ASN A 227 13.03 -5.09 10.02
CA ASN A 227 11.74 -5.78 10.22
C ASN A 227 10.50 -5.02 9.73
N LEU A 228 10.65 -4.02 8.88
CA LEU A 228 9.53 -3.27 8.31
C LEU A 228 8.53 -4.18 7.58
N HIS A 229 9.04 -5.20 6.89
CA HIS A 229 8.27 -6.15 6.10
C HIS A 229 8.27 -7.59 6.66
N THR A 230 8.72 -7.78 7.90
CA THR A 230 8.72 -9.11 8.52
C THR A 230 7.31 -9.69 8.55
N ILE A 231 7.19 -10.89 7.98
CA ILE A 231 5.94 -11.64 7.93
C ILE A 231 5.77 -12.40 9.25
N ARG A 232 4.63 -12.22 9.87
CA ARG A 232 4.22 -13.02 11.01
C ARG A 232 3.52 -14.29 10.52
N THR A 233 3.85 -15.41 11.12
CA THR A 233 3.27 -16.71 10.75
C THR A 233 1.80 -16.83 11.10
N ASN A 234 1.29 -15.99 12.01
CA ASN A 234 -0.10 -16.01 12.45
C ASN A 234 -0.73 -14.61 12.35
N LEU A 235 -2.01 -14.61 12.03
CA LEU A 235 -2.85 -13.40 12.07
C LEU A 235 -3.13 -13.04 13.53
N GLN A 236 -2.53 -11.95 14.02
CA GLN A 236 -2.78 -11.43 15.37
C GLN A 236 -2.56 -9.92 15.44
N LYS A 237 -3.38 -9.25 16.24
CA LYS A 237 -3.17 -7.82 16.51
C LYS A 237 -2.00 -7.67 17.50
N VAL A 238 -1.01 -6.86 17.11
CA VAL A 238 0.21 -6.63 17.91
C VAL A 238 0.54 -5.14 17.92
N SER A 239 -0.42 -4.29 18.15
CA SER A 239 -0.16 -2.87 18.36
C SER A 239 -0.25 -2.53 19.84
N LYS A 240 0.60 -1.61 20.31
CA LYS A 240 0.37 -0.89 21.55
C LYS A 240 -0.91 -0.06 21.37
N ARG A 241 -1.56 0.29 22.47
CA ARG A 241 -2.70 1.21 22.41
C ARG A 241 -2.19 2.61 22.08
N PRO A 242 -2.89 3.40 21.28
CA PRO A 242 -2.51 4.78 20.99
C PRO A 242 -2.28 5.62 22.24
N GLU A 243 -3.08 5.42 23.28
CA GLU A 243 -3.02 6.14 24.55
C GLU A 243 -1.74 5.87 25.35
N ASP A 244 -1.05 4.76 25.07
CA ASP A 244 0.21 4.40 25.72
C ASP A 244 1.44 5.01 25.00
N VAL A 245 1.23 5.65 23.81
CA VAL A 245 2.33 6.09 22.93
C VAL A 245 2.21 7.57 22.55
N LEU A 246 0.99 8.05 22.28
CA LEU A 246 0.72 9.38 21.73
C LEU A 246 0.04 10.28 22.75
N LEU A 247 0.29 11.57 22.66
CA LEU A 247 -0.40 12.58 23.46
C LEU A 247 -1.89 12.63 23.10
N PRO A 248 -2.76 13.03 24.08
CA PRO A 248 -4.20 13.18 23.84
C PRO A 248 -4.54 14.12 22.68
N GLU A 249 -3.76 15.17 22.47
CA GLU A 249 -3.95 16.14 21.39
C GLU A 249 -3.68 15.51 20.02
N THR A 250 -2.66 14.69 19.92
CA THR A 250 -2.31 13.94 18.68
C THR A 250 -3.38 12.90 18.38
N ILE A 251 -3.85 12.18 19.40
CA ILE A 251 -4.95 11.22 19.26
C ILE A 251 -6.21 11.95 18.78
N LYS A 252 -6.59 13.06 19.42
CA LYS A 252 -7.76 13.85 19.01
C LYS A 252 -7.65 14.35 17.58
N ARG A 253 -6.45 14.76 17.14
CA ARG A 253 -6.19 15.29 15.78
C ARG A 253 -6.38 14.25 14.71
N TYR A 254 -5.95 13.00 14.93
CA TYR A 254 -5.90 11.96 13.92
C TYR A 254 -6.92 10.83 14.10
N SER A 255 -7.84 10.95 15.05
CA SER A 255 -8.97 10.01 15.20
C SER A 255 -10.08 10.29 14.19
N GLY A 256 -10.83 9.24 13.83
CA GLY A 256 -12.03 9.36 12.99
C GLY A 256 -11.75 9.62 11.52
N LEU A 257 -10.55 9.31 11.03
CA LEU A 257 -10.16 9.50 9.63
C LEU A 257 -10.52 8.28 8.74
N GLU A 258 -11.14 7.25 9.30
CA GLU A 258 -11.48 5.97 8.67
C GLU A 258 -12.76 6.07 7.82
N PHE A 259 -12.72 6.92 6.78
CA PHE A 259 -13.88 7.17 5.90
C PHE A 259 -14.41 5.91 5.20
N TRP A 260 -13.56 4.91 4.96
CA TRP A 260 -13.93 3.65 4.31
C TRP A 260 -14.92 2.80 5.11
N ARG A 261 -15.11 3.08 6.38
CA ARG A 261 -16.11 2.41 7.23
C ARG A 261 -17.53 2.93 6.99
N ASN A 262 -17.67 4.03 6.25
CA ASN A 262 -18.93 4.73 6.00
C ASN A 262 -19.38 4.71 4.53
N ILE A 263 -18.69 3.95 3.66
CA ILE A 263 -18.96 3.89 2.21
C ILE A 263 -19.18 2.45 1.72
#